data_a9c82526cfdd7994a589e224105c564a
#
_entry.id   a9c82526cfdd7994a589e224105c564a
#
_cell.length_a   1.000
_cell.length_b   1.000
_cell.length_c   1.000
_cell.angle_alpha   90.00
_cell.angle_beta   90.00
_cell.angle_gamma   90.00
#
_symmetry.space_group_name_H-M   'P 1'
#
loop_
_entity.id
_entity.type
_entity.pdbx_description
1 polymer ?
#
loop_
_entity_poly.entity_id
_entity_poly.type
_entity_poly.pdbx_seq_one_letter_code
_entity_poly.pdbx_strand_id
1 'polypeptide(L)'
;MNKPLVSVIMPVYNGEKYIRKAVESVYEQEVSLELLVIDDGSTDHTEEVLSAYEGREDFRYIKNQQNMGAAGSRNRGVGLAQGTYIAFLDADDWWEDQKLQKQLRALENTGDVLCSTGRDLMTPEGMPTGKYISVKSRLDYKELLKHNSINCSSVLLLRKVALEFPMEHDDSHEDYITWLKVLKKQQVKRLRIK
;
A
#
# COMPACT_ATOMS: atom_id res chain seq x y z
N MET A 1 -6.77 -6.20 -22.82
CA MET A 1 -5.77 -6.39 -21.76
C MET A 1 -6.28 -7.35 -20.70
N ASN A 2 -5.45 -8.22 -20.17
CA ASN A 2 -5.84 -9.05 -19.05
C ASN A 2 -5.98 -8.17 -17.80
N LYS A 3 -7.02 -8.43 -17.00
CA LYS A 3 -7.26 -7.72 -15.75
C LYS A 3 -6.05 -7.90 -14.81
N PRO A 4 -5.50 -6.83 -14.21
CA PRO A 4 -4.38 -6.96 -13.29
C PRO A 4 -4.76 -7.78 -12.05
N LEU A 5 -3.81 -8.52 -11.50
CA LEU A 5 -4.02 -9.26 -10.25
C LEU A 5 -3.98 -8.31 -9.04
N VAL A 6 -3.03 -7.38 -9.05
CA VAL A 6 -2.82 -6.42 -7.97
C VAL A 6 -2.94 -5.00 -8.51
N SER A 7 -3.69 -4.14 -7.82
CA SER A 7 -3.61 -2.69 -8.00
C SER A 7 -2.77 -2.11 -6.86
N VAL A 8 -1.65 -1.50 -7.22
CA VAL A 8 -0.81 -0.75 -6.27
C VAL A 8 -1.31 0.68 -6.23
N ILE A 9 -1.61 1.19 -5.04
CA ILE A 9 -2.08 2.56 -4.81
C ILE A 9 -1.00 3.32 -4.07
N MET A 10 -0.50 4.38 -4.69
CA MET A 10 0.58 5.21 -4.18
C MET A 10 0.09 6.66 -4.04
N PRO A 11 -0.32 7.10 -2.83
CA PRO A 11 -0.58 8.50 -2.59
C PRO A 11 0.74 9.27 -2.58
N VAL A 12 0.75 10.47 -3.13
CA VAL A 12 1.92 11.35 -3.10
C VAL A 12 1.50 12.81 -2.89
N TYR A 13 2.28 13.52 -2.09
CA TYR A 13 2.25 14.97 -1.94
C TYR A 13 3.67 15.47 -1.73
N ASN A 14 4.23 16.21 -2.71
CA ASN A 14 5.62 16.70 -2.73
C ASN A 14 6.64 15.58 -2.52
N GLY A 15 6.62 14.58 -3.41
CA GLY A 15 7.42 13.36 -3.32
C GLY A 15 8.63 13.30 -4.25
N GLU A 16 9.04 14.40 -4.90
CA GLU A 16 10.07 14.44 -5.94
C GLU A 16 11.36 13.68 -5.58
N LYS A 17 11.70 13.69 -4.29
CA LYS A 17 12.96 13.09 -3.79
C LYS A 17 12.95 11.56 -3.80
N TYR A 18 11.79 10.93 -3.54
CA TYR A 18 11.73 9.50 -3.27
C TYR A 18 10.86 8.72 -4.26
N ILE A 19 9.90 9.38 -4.91
CA ILE A 19 8.86 8.75 -5.73
C ILE A 19 9.42 7.83 -6.82
N ARG A 20 10.57 8.19 -7.43
CA ARG A 20 11.22 7.36 -8.46
C ARG A 20 11.57 5.97 -7.93
N LYS A 21 12.22 5.91 -6.76
CA LYS A 21 12.61 4.65 -6.12
C LYS A 21 11.40 3.83 -5.72
N ALA A 22 10.35 4.48 -5.21
CA ALA A 22 9.10 3.83 -4.86
C ALA A 22 8.47 3.16 -6.09
N VAL A 23 8.34 3.89 -7.22
CA VAL A 23 7.79 3.37 -8.48
C VAL A 23 8.63 2.23 -9.04
N GLU A 24 9.95 2.37 -9.07
CA GLU A 24 10.87 1.32 -9.55
C GLU A 24 10.69 0.03 -8.74
N SER A 25 10.59 0.11 -7.40
CA SER A 25 10.37 -1.05 -6.55
C SER A 25 9.03 -1.78 -6.81
N VAL A 26 8.02 -1.07 -7.30
CA VAL A 26 6.76 -1.69 -7.75
C VAL A 26 6.97 -2.50 -9.02
N TYR A 27 7.71 -1.96 -9.98
CA TYR A 27 7.95 -2.66 -11.26
C TYR A 27 8.96 -3.82 -11.17
N GLU A 28 9.72 -3.89 -10.07
CA GLU A 28 10.56 -5.06 -9.74
C GLU A 28 9.74 -6.23 -9.19
N GLN A 29 8.45 -6.04 -8.90
CA GLN A 29 7.57 -7.12 -8.48
C GLN A 29 7.09 -7.94 -9.69
N GLU A 30 7.46 -9.21 -9.76
CA GLU A 30 7.13 -10.12 -10.86
C GLU A 30 5.68 -10.65 -10.77
N VAL A 31 4.70 -9.74 -10.80
CA VAL A 31 3.27 -10.06 -10.77
C VAL A 31 2.50 -9.20 -11.78
N SER A 32 1.36 -9.68 -12.25
CA SER A 32 0.46 -8.85 -13.06
C SER A 32 -0.12 -7.74 -12.19
N LEU A 33 0.27 -6.50 -12.43
CA LEU A 33 -0.17 -5.35 -11.63
C LEU A 33 -0.54 -4.14 -12.48
N GLU A 34 -1.22 -3.18 -11.87
CA GLU A 34 -1.32 -1.79 -12.28
C GLU A 34 -0.83 -0.90 -11.13
N LEU A 35 -0.22 0.23 -11.46
CA LEU A 35 0.20 1.26 -10.50
C LEU A 35 -0.65 2.52 -10.69
N LEU A 36 -1.38 2.91 -9.63
CA LEU A 36 -2.13 4.15 -9.55
C LEU A 36 -1.41 5.11 -8.61
N VAL A 37 -0.78 6.12 -9.15
CA VAL A 37 -0.19 7.23 -8.36
C VAL A 37 -1.25 8.32 -8.23
N ILE A 38 -1.65 8.60 -6.99
CA ILE A 38 -2.64 9.62 -6.65
C ILE A 38 -1.92 10.83 -6.08
N ASP A 39 -1.73 11.83 -6.91
CA ASP A 39 -1.09 13.09 -6.53
C ASP A 39 -2.08 14.00 -5.83
N ASP A 40 -1.82 14.30 -4.59
CA ASP A 40 -2.69 15.09 -3.71
C ASP A 40 -2.44 16.61 -3.81
N GLY A 41 -2.08 17.07 -5.01
CA GLY A 41 -1.84 18.47 -5.31
C GLY A 41 -0.39 18.91 -5.08
N SER A 42 0.58 18.09 -5.46
CA SER A 42 2.01 18.43 -5.37
C SER A 42 2.34 19.73 -6.09
N THR A 43 3.27 20.47 -5.51
CA THR A 43 3.79 21.76 -5.99
C THR A 43 5.29 21.75 -6.32
N ASP A 44 5.95 20.61 -6.06
CA ASP A 44 7.33 20.32 -6.40
C ASP A 44 7.44 19.65 -7.79
N HIS A 45 8.58 19.06 -8.14
CA HIS A 45 8.78 18.38 -9.41
C HIS A 45 8.26 16.92 -9.46
N THR A 46 7.34 16.53 -8.56
CA THR A 46 6.78 15.16 -8.53
C THR A 46 6.19 14.76 -9.88
N GLU A 47 5.38 15.62 -10.50
CA GLU A 47 4.76 15.35 -11.80
C GLU A 47 5.80 15.17 -12.91
N GLU A 48 6.85 15.99 -12.93
CA GLU A 48 7.96 15.89 -13.89
C GLU A 48 8.70 14.55 -13.74
N VAL A 49 8.99 14.12 -12.51
CA VAL A 49 9.62 12.81 -12.24
C VAL A 49 8.75 11.66 -12.75
N LEU A 50 7.43 11.76 -12.59
CA LEU A 50 6.48 10.72 -12.98
C LEU A 50 6.22 10.67 -14.50
N SER A 51 6.49 11.75 -15.22
CA SER A 51 6.34 11.80 -16.69
C SER A 51 7.14 10.72 -17.42
N ALA A 52 8.23 10.24 -16.81
CA ALA A 52 9.04 9.14 -17.35
C ALA A 52 8.28 7.81 -17.48
N TYR A 53 7.15 7.66 -16.79
CA TYR A 53 6.31 6.45 -16.79
C TYR A 53 5.04 6.62 -17.63
N GLU A 54 4.79 7.81 -18.17
CA GLU A 54 3.68 8.07 -19.08
C GLU A 54 3.78 7.19 -20.34
N GLY A 55 2.62 6.72 -20.80
CA GLY A 55 2.57 5.80 -21.94
C GLY A 55 2.67 4.32 -21.58
N ARG A 56 2.98 3.96 -20.34
CA ARG A 56 2.84 2.56 -19.86
C ARG A 56 1.36 2.23 -19.65
N GLU A 57 0.93 1.09 -20.16
CA GLU A 57 -0.47 0.63 -20.04
C GLU A 57 -0.85 0.28 -18.59
N ASP A 58 0.14 -0.07 -17.77
CA ASP A 58 0.01 -0.47 -16.37
C ASP A 58 0.25 0.69 -15.39
N PHE A 59 0.46 1.93 -15.88
CA PHE A 59 0.67 3.13 -15.09
C PHE A 59 -0.47 4.13 -15.24
N ARG A 60 -0.91 4.71 -14.12
CA ARG A 60 -1.92 5.77 -14.12
C ARG A 60 -1.53 6.85 -13.11
N TYR A 61 -1.29 8.05 -13.61
CA TYR A 61 -1.13 9.26 -12.80
C TYR A 61 -2.47 9.99 -12.70
N ILE A 62 -2.90 10.26 -11.47
CA ILE A 62 -4.19 10.91 -11.17
C ILE A 62 -3.97 12.05 -10.18
N LYS A 63 -4.13 13.28 -10.62
CA LYS A 63 -4.01 14.47 -9.77
C LYS A 63 -5.35 14.81 -9.10
N ASN A 64 -5.32 15.07 -7.80
CA ASN A 64 -6.46 15.59 -7.05
C ASN A 64 -6.64 17.08 -7.34
N GLN A 65 -7.89 17.55 -7.44
CA GLN A 65 -8.17 18.96 -7.64
C GLN A 65 -7.88 19.81 -6.38
N GLN A 66 -7.90 19.18 -5.22
CA GLN A 66 -7.56 19.76 -3.92
C GLN A 66 -6.91 18.68 -3.04
N ASN A 67 -6.16 19.11 -2.05
CA ASN A 67 -5.56 18.18 -1.09
C ASN A 67 -6.67 17.46 -0.30
N MET A 68 -6.69 16.13 -0.37
CA MET A 68 -7.66 15.25 0.28
C MET A 68 -7.04 14.46 1.44
N GLY A 69 -5.75 14.61 1.66
CA GLY A 69 -4.97 13.81 2.60
C GLY A 69 -4.70 12.39 2.10
N ALA A 70 -3.88 11.66 2.85
CA ALA A 70 -3.47 10.30 2.49
C ALA A 70 -4.66 9.32 2.42
N ALA A 71 -5.58 9.41 3.38
CA ALA A 71 -6.81 8.60 3.40
C ALA A 71 -7.68 8.83 2.16
N GLY A 72 -7.96 10.10 1.83
CA GLY A 72 -8.76 10.47 0.66
C GLY A 72 -8.13 9.99 -0.64
N SER A 73 -6.82 10.20 -0.80
CA SER A 73 -6.05 9.76 -1.96
C SER A 73 -6.04 8.24 -2.10
N ARG A 74 -5.83 7.49 -1.01
CA ARG A 74 -5.90 6.01 -1.04
C ARG A 74 -7.31 5.53 -1.39
N ASN A 75 -8.36 6.09 -0.80
CA ASN A 75 -9.75 5.73 -1.13
C ASN A 75 -10.09 6.00 -2.60
N ARG A 76 -9.64 7.15 -3.15
CA ARG A 76 -9.80 7.45 -4.57
C ARG A 76 -9.12 6.38 -5.44
N GLY A 77 -7.90 6.00 -5.10
CA GLY A 77 -7.17 4.93 -5.78
C GLY A 77 -7.90 3.58 -5.71
N VAL A 78 -8.42 3.18 -4.53
CA VAL A 78 -9.22 1.95 -4.35
C VAL A 78 -10.45 1.93 -5.26
N GLY A 79 -11.14 3.08 -5.37
CA GLY A 79 -12.30 3.23 -6.25
C GLY A 79 -11.97 3.04 -7.74
N LEU A 80 -10.79 3.46 -8.17
CA LEU A 80 -10.32 3.41 -9.56
C LEU A 80 -9.62 2.09 -9.90
N ALA A 81 -9.22 1.31 -8.90
CA ALA A 81 -8.48 0.07 -9.04
C ALA A 81 -9.28 -1.03 -9.76
N GLN A 82 -8.58 -1.86 -10.55
CA GLN A 82 -9.18 -2.96 -11.31
C GLN A 82 -8.73 -4.34 -10.80
N GLY A 83 -7.65 -4.40 -10.02
CA GLY A 83 -7.08 -5.63 -9.50
C GLY A 83 -8.01 -6.40 -8.55
N THR A 84 -7.71 -7.66 -8.36
CA THR A 84 -8.36 -8.50 -7.36
C THR A 84 -7.90 -8.13 -5.95
N TYR A 85 -6.63 -7.74 -5.84
CA TYR A 85 -5.99 -7.30 -4.61
C TYR A 85 -5.60 -5.83 -4.69
N ILE A 86 -5.55 -5.19 -3.53
CA ILE A 86 -5.00 -3.85 -3.32
C ILE A 86 -3.71 -3.97 -2.51
N ALA A 87 -2.67 -3.29 -2.94
CA ALA A 87 -1.49 -3.01 -2.16
C ALA A 87 -1.33 -1.50 -2.02
N PHE A 88 -0.93 -1.02 -0.85
CA PHE A 88 -0.58 0.38 -0.63
C PHE A 88 0.93 0.52 -0.56
N LEU A 89 1.44 1.63 -1.10
CA LEU A 89 2.84 2.03 -0.98
C LEU A 89 2.92 3.55 -0.85
N ASP A 90 3.46 4.03 0.25
CA ASP A 90 3.71 5.46 0.42
C ASP A 90 4.91 5.89 -0.45
N ALA A 91 4.87 7.12 -0.97
CA ALA A 91 5.81 7.59 -1.99
C ALA A 91 7.27 7.73 -1.49
N ASP A 92 7.49 7.64 -0.19
CA ASP A 92 8.80 7.67 0.48
C ASP A 92 9.27 6.29 0.99
N ASP A 93 8.47 5.24 0.76
CA ASP A 93 8.80 3.84 1.03
C ASP A 93 9.17 3.10 -0.27
N TRP A 94 9.79 1.92 -0.15
CA TRP A 94 10.02 1.00 -1.28
C TRP A 94 9.95 -0.45 -0.83
N TRP A 95 9.71 -1.34 -1.77
CA TRP A 95 9.56 -2.76 -1.50
C TRP A 95 10.82 -3.55 -1.85
N GLU A 96 11.05 -4.61 -1.09
CA GLU A 96 11.99 -5.67 -1.44
C GLU A 96 11.43 -6.56 -2.55
N ASP A 97 12.33 -7.20 -3.29
CA ASP A 97 11.99 -8.16 -4.34
C ASP A 97 11.06 -9.27 -3.83
N GLN A 98 10.15 -9.67 -4.70
CA GLN A 98 9.20 -10.77 -4.43
C GLN A 98 8.25 -10.54 -3.25
N LYS A 99 8.11 -9.32 -2.75
CA LYS A 99 7.18 -9.02 -1.65
C LYS A 99 5.75 -9.45 -2.02
N LEU A 100 5.25 -8.99 -3.17
CA LEU A 100 3.88 -9.29 -3.60
C LEU A 100 3.68 -10.78 -3.89
N GLN A 101 4.64 -11.46 -4.51
CA GLN A 101 4.56 -12.91 -4.74
C GLN A 101 4.44 -13.70 -3.45
N LYS A 102 5.24 -13.35 -2.43
CA LYS A 102 5.18 -14.00 -1.11
C LYS A 102 3.84 -13.76 -0.43
N GLN A 103 3.31 -12.55 -0.52
CA GLN A 103 2.01 -12.20 0.08
C GLN A 103 0.84 -12.88 -0.64
N LEU A 104 0.84 -12.92 -1.97
CA LEU A 104 -0.18 -13.63 -2.75
C LEU A 104 -0.23 -15.12 -2.39
N ARG A 105 0.93 -15.78 -2.38
CA ARG A 105 1.02 -17.19 -1.96
C ARG A 105 0.51 -17.41 -0.53
N ALA A 106 0.78 -16.46 0.39
CA ALA A 106 0.31 -16.55 1.76
C ALA A 106 -1.22 -16.44 1.83
N LEU A 107 -1.84 -15.51 1.09
CA LEU A 107 -3.30 -15.34 1.04
C LEU A 107 -3.99 -16.54 0.39
N GLU A 108 -3.45 -17.06 -0.72
CA GLU A 108 -3.97 -18.26 -1.39
C GLU A 108 -3.96 -19.49 -0.47
N ASN A 109 -2.87 -19.71 0.26
CA ASN A 109 -2.71 -20.86 1.15
C ASN A 109 -3.60 -20.80 2.40
N THR A 110 -3.99 -19.61 2.85
CA THR A 110 -4.72 -19.42 4.10
C THR A 110 -6.19 -19.07 3.89
N GLY A 111 -6.54 -18.51 2.74
CA GLY A 111 -7.85 -17.92 2.48
C GLY A 111 -8.11 -16.63 3.29
N ASP A 112 -7.07 -16.04 3.86
CA ASP A 112 -7.16 -14.76 4.58
C ASP A 112 -7.46 -13.60 3.62
N VAL A 113 -7.98 -12.51 4.14
CA VAL A 113 -8.39 -11.35 3.35
C VAL A 113 -7.32 -10.26 3.28
N LEU A 114 -6.34 -10.31 4.18
CA LEU A 114 -5.28 -9.33 4.34
C LEU A 114 -3.99 -10.02 4.79
N CYS A 115 -2.86 -9.53 4.28
CA CYS A 115 -1.51 -9.93 4.68
C CYS A 115 -0.63 -8.68 4.81
N SER A 116 0.26 -8.64 5.78
CA SER A 116 1.29 -7.60 5.90
C SER A 116 2.68 -8.20 6.09
N THR A 117 3.72 -7.42 5.83
CA THR A 117 5.13 -7.81 5.99
C THR A 117 5.81 -7.03 7.11
N GLY A 118 6.95 -7.50 7.57
CA GLY A 118 7.88 -6.70 8.35
C GLY A 118 8.49 -5.58 7.50
N ARG A 119 9.26 -4.71 8.15
CA ARG A 119 9.95 -3.59 7.49
C ARG A 119 11.29 -3.28 8.11
N ASP A 120 12.23 -2.85 7.30
CA ASP A 120 13.44 -2.20 7.73
C ASP A 120 13.21 -0.69 7.89
N LEU A 121 13.93 -0.06 8.81
CA LEU A 121 13.91 1.38 8.96
C LEU A 121 15.12 1.98 8.25
N MET A 122 14.86 2.98 7.41
CA MET A 122 15.87 3.72 6.68
C MET A 122 16.09 5.11 7.28
N THR A 123 17.27 5.69 7.04
CA THR A 123 17.52 7.11 7.31
C THR A 123 16.84 7.97 6.22
N PRO A 124 16.71 9.30 6.42
CA PRO A 124 16.23 10.19 5.37
C PRO A 124 17.05 10.17 4.07
N GLU A 125 18.30 9.71 4.14
CA GLU A 125 19.20 9.54 2.98
C GLU A 125 19.03 8.16 2.31
N GLY A 126 18.11 7.30 2.84
CA GLY A 126 17.85 5.97 2.30
C GLY A 126 18.86 4.90 2.71
N MET A 127 19.64 5.13 3.79
CA MET A 127 20.60 4.15 4.30
C MET A 127 19.95 3.26 5.37
N PRO A 128 20.22 1.94 5.40
CA PRO A 128 19.70 1.05 6.43
C PRO A 128 20.14 1.49 7.83
N THR A 129 19.18 1.59 8.76
CA THR A 129 19.49 1.86 10.18
C THR A 129 19.92 0.62 10.96
N GLY A 130 19.80 -0.57 10.35
CA GLY A 130 19.99 -1.86 11.00
C GLY A 130 18.82 -2.26 11.94
N LYS A 131 17.75 -1.48 11.98
CA LYS A 131 16.55 -1.79 12.77
C LYS A 131 15.50 -2.43 11.89
N TYR A 132 15.13 -3.67 12.22
CA TYR A 132 14.05 -4.41 11.59
C TYR A 132 12.85 -4.52 12.51
N ILE A 133 11.67 -4.14 12.01
CA ILE A 133 10.41 -4.32 12.72
C ILE A 133 9.75 -5.58 12.18
N SER A 134 9.86 -6.65 12.99
CA SER A 134 9.22 -7.92 12.68
C SER A 134 7.72 -7.84 12.92
N VAL A 135 7.00 -8.70 12.24
CA VAL A 135 5.54 -8.86 12.42
C VAL A 135 5.25 -10.27 12.92
N LYS A 136 4.19 -10.40 13.72
CA LYS A 136 3.75 -11.71 14.20
C LYS A 136 3.20 -12.54 13.04
N SER A 137 3.38 -13.86 13.11
CA SER A 137 2.84 -14.79 12.10
C SER A 137 1.30 -14.78 12.04
N ARG A 138 0.65 -14.28 13.08
CA ARG A 138 -0.79 -14.09 13.19
C ARG A 138 -1.07 -12.87 14.05
N LEU A 139 -2.05 -12.07 13.65
CA LEU A 139 -2.51 -10.92 14.40
C LEU A 139 -4.03 -10.96 14.43
N ASP A 140 -4.61 -10.85 15.61
CA ASP A 140 -6.03 -10.70 15.81
C ASP A 140 -6.39 -9.27 16.26
N TYR A 141 -7.69 -8.98 16.31
CA TYR A 141 -8.20 -7.67 16.74
C TYR A 141 -7.69 -7.27 18.14
N LYS A 142 -7.65 -8.21 19.09
CA LYS A 142 -7.23 -7.92 20.48
C LYS A 142 -5.74 -7.60 20.57
N GLU A 143 -4.94 -8.23 19.74
CA GLU A 143 -3.51 -7.94 19.67
C GLU A 143 -3.24 -6.62 18.99
N LEU A 144 -3.94 -6.32 17.88
CA LEU A 144 -3.79 -5.04 17.19
C LEU A 144 -4.22 -3.85 18.06
N LEU A 145 -5.22 -4.02 18.95
CA LEU A 145 -5.63 -2.99 19.91
C LEU A 145 -4.52 -2.55 20.88
N LYS A 146 -3.49 -3.37 21.09
CA LYS A 146 -2.40 -3.04 22.01
C LYS A 146 -1.41 -2.04 21.43
N HIS A 147 -1.18 -2.10 20.11
CA HIS A 147 -0.32 -1.18 19.37
C HIS A 147 -0.52 -1.39 17.86
N ASN A 148 -0.36 -0.31 17.08
CA ASN A 148 -0.35 -0.41 15.62
C ASN A 148 0.92 -1.14 15.16
N SER A 149 0.76 -2.39 14.69
CA SER A 149 1.84 -3.22 14.18
C SER A 149 1.77 -3.44 12.66
N ILE A 150 0.77 -2.87 11.99
CA ILE A 150 0.57 -2.96 10.54
C ILE A 150 0.90 -1.59 9.92
N ASN A 151 1.96 -1.55 9.11
CA ASN A 151 2.30 -0.37 8.30
C ASN A 151 1.55 -0.43 6.97
N CYS A 152 1.03 0.70 6.49
CA CYS A 152 0.23 0.78 5.28
C CYS A 152 0.98 0.22 4.05
N SER A 153 2.24 0.62 3.85
CA SER A 153 3.09 0.15 2.73
C SER A 153 3.40 -1.35 2.77
N SER A 154 3.13 -2.03 3.90
CA SER A 154 3.35 -3.47 4.05
C SER A 154 2.15 -4.32 3.63
N VAL A 155 0.98 -3.73 3.41
CA VAL A 155 -0.30 -4.44 3.28
C VAL A 155 -0.57 -4.89 1.85
N LEU A 156 -1.14 -6.10 1.73
CA LEU A 156 -1.86 -6.62 0.56
C LEU A 156 -3.21 -7.16 1.06
N LEU A 157 -4.31 -6.71 0.47
CA LEU A 157 -5.66 -7.15 0.86
C LEU A 157 -6.58 -7.33 -0.35
N LEU A 158 -7.67 -8.08 -0.16
CA LEU A 158 -8.70 -8.21 -1.18
C LEU A 158 -9.35 -6.86 -1.47
N ARG A 159 -9.48 -6.48 -2.76
CA ARG A 159 -10.11 -5.22 -3.17
C ARG A 159 -11.53 -5.06 -2.61
N LYS A 160 -12.33 -6.13 -2.55
CA LYS A 160 -13.67 -6.07 -1.95
C LYS A 160 -13.65 -5.62 -0.49
N VAL A 161 -12.61 -5.98 0.26
CA VAL A 161 -12.42 -5.57 1.66
C VAL A 161 -12.00 -4.11 1.74
N ALA A 162 -11.08 -3.66 0.87
CA ALA A 162 -10.70 -2.24 0.81
C ALA A 162 -11.90 -1.34 0.49
N LEU A 163 -12.79 -1.76 -0.41
CA LEU A 163 -14.02 -1.04 -0.75
C LEU A 163 -15.05 -1.03 0.40
N GLU A 164 -15.11 -2.11 1.18
CA GLU A 164 -16.04 -2.24 2.30
C GLU A 164 -15.61 -1.40 3.53
N PHE A 165 -14.31 -1.22 3.70
CA PHE A 165 -13.70 -0.48 4.82
C PHE A 165 -12.82 0.66 4.30
N PRO A 166 -13.40 1.76 3.79
CA PRO A 166 -12.62 2.92 3.37
C PRO A 166 -11.88 3.52 4.58
N MET A 167 -10.71 4.11 4.30
CA MET A 167 -9.96 4.86 5.30
C MET A 167 -10.73 6.13 5.65
N GLU A 168 -10.97 6.38 6.93
CA GLU A 168 -11.63 7.59 7.38
C GLU A 168 -10.61 8.73 7.48
N HIS A 169 -11.07 9.96 7.21
CA HIS A 169 -10.27 11.15 7.48
C HIS A 169 -10.11 11.28 9.00
N ASP A 170 -8.95 10.86 9.47
CA ASP A 170 -8.46 11.14 10.79
C ASP A 170 -7.10 11.80 10.62
N ASP A 171 -6.80 12.84 11.38
CA ASP A 171 -5.53 13.58 11.28
C ASP A 171 -4.31 12.71 11.67
N SER A 172 -4.56 11.50 12.14
CA SER A 172 -3.54 10.49 12.42
C SER A 172 -4.14 9.09 12.52
N HIS A 173 -3.43 8.09 11.96
CA HIS A 173 -3.75 6.67 12.12
C HIS A 173 -4.98 6.14 11.34
N GLU A 174 -5.31 6.72 10.20
CA GLU A 174 -6.41 6.31 9.32
C GLU A 174 -6.29 4.84 8.88
N ASP A 175 -5.07 4.36 8.66
CA ASP A 175 -4.76 2.98 8.33
C ASP A 175 -5.04 2.03 9.51
N TYR A 176 -4.60 2.42 10.71
CA TYR A 176 -4.78 1.62 11.93
C TYR A 176 -6.25 1.39 12.25
N ILE A 177 -7.08 2.44 12.17
CA ILE A 177 -8.52 2.34 12.39
C ILE A 177 -9.15 1.38 11.37
N THR A 178 -8.73 1.48 10.12
CA THR A 178 -9.20 0.60 9.04
C THR A 178 -8.84 -0.86 9.33
N TRP A 179 -7.59 -1.14 9.72
CA TRP A 179 -7.17 -2.51 10.06
C TRP A 179 -7.93 -3.07 11.25
N LEU A 180 -8.21 -2.26 12.27
CA LEU A 180 -9.05 -2.66 13.41
C LEU A 180 -10.48 -3.03 12.97
N LYS A 181 -11.09 -2.25 12.07
CA LYS A 181 -12.43 -2.55 11.54
C LYS A 181 -12.44 -3.86 10.75
N VAL A 182 -11.46 -4.05 9.87
CA VAL A 182 -11.29 -5.28 9.08
C VAL A 182 -11.16 -6.50 10.00
N LEU A 183 -10.26 -6.47 10.97
CA LEU A 183 -10.03 -7.59 11.87
C LEU A 183 -11.21 -7.87 12.81
N LYS A 184 -11.97 -6.84 13.19
CA LYS A 184 -13.17 -7.00 14.02
C LYS A 184 -14.30 -7.71 13.28
N LYS A 185 -14.58 -7.32 12.02
CA LYS A 185 -15.71 -7.85 11.24
C LYS A 185 -15.42 -9.21 10.65
N GLN A 186 -14.25 -9.39 10.09
CA GLN A 186 -13.91 -10.61 9.37
C GLN A 186 -13.70 -11.81 10.32
N GLN A 187 -13.74 -11.60 11.66
CA GLN A 187 -13.34 -12.62 12.65
C GLN A 187 -12.11 -13.38 12.14
N VAL A 188 -11.19 -12.63 11.53
CA VAL A 188 -10.02 -13.19 10.87
C VAL A 188 -9.25 -13.91 11.94
N LYS A 189 -9.39 -15.21 11.96
CA LYS A 189 -8.66 -16.06 12.88
C LYS A 189 -7.16 -16.00 12.58
N ARG A 190 -6.75 -15.37 11.44
CA ARG A 190 -5.36 -15.48 10.97
C ARG A 190 -4.99 -14.41 9.95
N LEU A 191 -4.27 -13.42 10.39
CA LEU A 191 -3.41 -12.62 9.52
C LEU A 191 -2.05 -13.33 9.46
N ARG A 192 -1.64 -13.83 8.30
CA ARG A 192 -0.30 -14.41 8.17
C ARG A 192 0.66 -13.30 7.76
N ILE A 193 1.55 -12.98 8.67
CA ILE A 193 2.59 -11.98 8.53
C ILE A 193 3.91 -12.75 8.32
N LYS A 194 4.55 -12.55 7.19
CA LYS A 194 5.92 -13.03 6.93
C LYS A 194 6.77 -11.86 6.48
#